data_ad1b7bb84d0e75a285cb6ed47a97dd65
#
_entry.id   ad1b7bb84d0e75a285cb6ed47a97dd65
#
_cell.length_a   1.000
_cell.length_b   1.000
_cell.length_c   1.000
_cell.angle_alpha   90.00
_cell.angle_beta   90.00
_cell.angle_gamma   90.00
#
_symmetry.space_group_name_H-M   'P 1'
#
loop_
_entity.id
_entity.type
_entity.pdbx_description
1 polymer ?
#
loop_
_entity_poly.entity_id
_entity_poly.type
_entity_poly.pdbx_seq_one_letter_code
_entity_poly.pdbx_strand_id
1 'polypeptide(L)'
;MIENLRNIAIIAHVDHGKTTLVDKLLRQSGTLERNELNDERVMDSNDQEKERGITILAKNTAINWNGYHINIVDTPGHADFGGEVERVMSMVDSVLLLVDAQDGPMPQTRFVTKKAFEAGLKPIVVINKVDRPGARPDWVLDQIFDLFDNLGATDEQLDFKVVYASALNGIAGLDHTAMAEDMTPLYQSIIDNVPAPSVDRDGPFQ
;
A
#
# COMPACT_ATOMS: atom_id res chain seq x y z
N MET A 1 10.40 7.46 19.94
CA MET A 1 10.42 8.01 18.56
C MET A 1 10.44 6.89 17.51
N ILE A 2 11.28 5.87 17.62
CA ILE A 2 11.28 4.72 16.66
C ILE A 2 9.99 3.90 16.76
N GLU A 3 9.40 3.80 17.92
CA GLU A 3 8.15 3.09 18.20
C GLU A 3 6.95 3.64 17.38
N ASN A 4 7.01 4.90 16.99
CA ASN A 4 5.98 5.56 16.20
C ASN A 4 6.31 5.65 14.69
N LEU A 5 7.36 4.94 14.27
CA LEU A 5 7.72 4.85 12.84
C LEU A 5 7.09 3.60 12.23
N ARG A 6 6.57 3.72 11.01
CA ARG A 6 6.03 2.63 10.20
C ARG A 6 6.58 2.73 8.79
N ASN A 7 7.19 1.65 8.30
CA ASN A 7 7.71 1.59 6.93
C ASN A 7 6.89 0.57 6.15
N ILE A 8 6.20 0.99 5.12
CA ILE A 8 5.39 0.13 4.26
C ILE A 8 5.76 0.31 2.79
N ALA A 9 5.75 -0.78 2.04
CA ALA A 9 5.78 -0.72 0.59
C ALA A 9 4.35 -0.84 0.04
N ILE A 10 4.02 -0.07 -0.99
CA ILE A 10 2.74 -0.20 -1.67
C ILE A 10 2.90 -0.99 -2.96
N ILE A 11 2.13 -2.07 -3.09
CA ILE A 11 2.07 -2.94 -4.26
C ILE A 11 0.71 -2.75 -4.93
N ALA A 12 0.71 -2.38 -6.20
CA ALA A 12 -0.53 -2.22 -6.95
C ALA A 12 -0.31 -2.53 -8.43
N HIS A 13 -1.35 -3.04 -9.09
CA HIS A 13 -1.39 -3.05 -10.54
C HIS A 13 -1.65 -1.64 -11.08
N VAL A 14 -1.25 -1.38 -12.33
CA VAL A 14 -1.59 -0.16 -13.05
C VAL A 14 -3.10 0.06 -13.00
N ASP A 15 -3.52 1.30 -12.80
CA ASP A 15 -4.93 1.72 -12.71
C ASP A 15 -5.73 1.20 -11.48
N HIS A 16 -5.13 0.45 -10.55
CA HIS A 16 -5.81 0.07 -9.31
C HIS A 16 -6.00 1.23 -8.32
N GLY A 17 -5.45 2.41 -8.62
CA GLY A 17 -5.68 3.64 -7.87
C GLY A 17 -4.60 3.97 -6.83
N LYS A 18 -3.37 3.50 -7.04
CA LYS A 18 -2.23 3.74 -6.14
C LYS A 18 -1.97 5.23 -5.90
N THR A 19 -1.75 5.99 -6.97
CA THR A 19 -1.50 7.44 -6.89
C THR A 19 -2.64 8.18 -6.20
N THR A 20 -3.89 7.86 -6.57
CA THR A 20 -5.07 8.46 -5.95
C THR A 20 -5.16 8.16 -4.45
N LEU A 21 -4.85 6.92 -4.04
CA LEU A 21 -4.86 6.52 -2.64
C LEU A 21 -3.81 7.31 -1.84
N VAL A 22 -2.56 7.35 -2.32
CA VAL A 22 -1.46 8.05 -1.65
C VAL A 22 -1.73 9.54 -1.57
N ASP A 23 -2.23 10.16 -2.64
CA ASP A 23 -2.63 11.58 -2.62
C ASP A 23 -3.72 11.87 -1.59
N LYS A 24 -4.72 10.99 -1.46
CA LYS A 24 -5.77 11.17 -0.43
C LYS A 24 -5.21 11.03 0.99
N LEU A 25 -4.33 10.07 1.21
CA LEU A 25 -3.64 9.92 2.49
C LEU A 25 -2.81 11.15 2.83
N LEU A 26 -2.03 11.69 1.89
CA LEU A 26 -1.26 12.90 2.10
C LEU A 26 -2.14 14.12 2.45
N ARG A 27 -3.25 14.28 1.74
CA ARG A 27 -4.18 15.41 1.96
C ARG A 27 -4.91 15.32 3.30
N GLN A 28 -5.42 14.15 3.64
CA GLN A 28 -6.20 13.96 4.87
C GLN A 28 -5.32 13.94 6.12
N SER A 29 -4.06 13.54 6.03
CA SER A 29 -3.11 13.61 7.14
C SER A 29 -2.67 15.04 7.50
N GLY A 30 -2.94 16.00 6.60
CA GLY A 30 -2.45 17.37 6.75
C GLY A 30 -0.93 17.51 6.53
N THR A 31 -0.29 16.52 5.93
CA THR A 31 1.17 16.53 5.69
C THR A 31 1.55 17.50 4.58
N LEU A 32 0.66 17.75 3.61
CA LEU A 32 0.90 18.68 2.51
C LEU A 32 0.63 20.12 2.94
N GLU A 33 1.55 21.04 2.62
CA GLU A 33 1.33 22.47 2.78
C GLU A 33 0.25 22.96 1.80
N ARG A 34 -0.40 24.10 2.15
CA ARG A 34 -1.53 24.67 1.38
C ARG A 34 -1.20 24.93 -0.10
N ASN A 35 0.06 25.17 -0.43
CA ASN A 35 0.51 25.44 -1.80
C ASN A 35 0.70 24.16 -2.64
N GLU A 36 0.94 23.03 -2.00
CA GLU A 36 1.12 21.72 -2.65
C GLU A 36 -0.21 21.00 -2.89
N LEU A 37 -1.28 21.45 -2.21
CA LEU A 37 -2.64 20.88 -2.35
C LEU A 37 -3.26 21.04 -3.73
N ASN A 38 -2.71 21.95 -4.57
CA ASN A 38 -3.21 22.24 -5.91
C ASN A 38 -2.57 21.38 -7.01
N ASP A 39 -1.53 20.60 -6.69
CA ASP A 39 -0.93 19.69 -7.66
C ASP A 39 -1.67 18.34 -7.62
N GLU A 40 -2.32 17.97 -8.72
CA GLU A 40 -3.23 16.80 -8.76
C GLU A 40 -2.49 15.46 -8.66
N ARG A 41 -1.14 15.45 -8.76
CA ARG A 41 -0.32 14.20 -8.75
C ARG A 41 1.03 14.40 -8.10
N VAL A 42 1.05 14.49 -6.78
CA VAL A 42 2.29 14.68 -6.01
C VAL A 42 3.31 13.55 -6.23
N MET A 43 2.85 12.31 -6.48
CA MET A 43 3.72 11.14 -6.66
C MET A 43 4.28 10.99 -8.08
N ASP A 44 3.57 11.43 -9.12
CA ASP A 44 3.96 11.23 -10.52
C ASP A 44 4.69 12.47 -11.08
N SER A 45 5.90 12.73 -10.60
CA SER A 45 6.69 13.90 -11.00
C SER A 45 7.54 13.71 -12.27
N ASN A 46 7.68 12.46 -12.75
CA ASN A 46 8.50 12.14 -13.93
C ASN A 46 7.63 12.07 -15.19
N ASP A 47 8.00 12.80 -16.24
CA ASP A 47 7.23 12.86 -17.50
C ASP A 47 7.05 11.49 -18.15
N GLN A 48 8.04 10.57 -18.02
CA GLN A 48 7.94 9.21 -18.55
C GLN A 48 6.96 8.32 -17.78
N GLU A 49 6.84 8.53 -16.47
CA GLU A 49 5.86 7.85 -15.62
C GLU A 49 4.44 8.35 -15.91
N LYS A 50 4.29 9.66 -16.14
CA LYS A 50 3.02 10.27 -16.54
C LYS A 50 2.54 9.79 -17.91
N GLU A 51 3.45 9.67 -18.87
CA GLU A 51 3.15 9.23 -20.24
C GLU A 51 2.77 7.76 -20.32
N ARG A 52 3.42 6.92 -19.50
CA ARG A 52 3.21 5.46 -19.51
C ARG A 52 2.25 4.96 -18.45
N GLY A 53 1.88 5.79 -17.46
CA GLY A 53 1.02 5.42 -16.34
C GLY A 53 1.62 4.36 -15.41
N ILE A 54 2.96 4.19 -15.40
CA ILE A 54 3.66 3.18 -14.60
C ILE A 54 4.72 3.83 -13.71
N THR A 55 4.90 3.32 -12.51
CA THR A 55 6.01 3.69 -11.63
C THR A 55 7.29 3.02 -12.11
N ILE A 56 8.33 3.79 -12.38
CA ILE A 56 9.64 3.30 -12.84
C ILE A 56 10.64 3.27 -11.68
N LEU A 57 10.63 4.31 -10.84
CA LEU A 57 11.55 4.44 -9.71
C LEU A 57 10.79 4.34 -8.38
N ALA A 58 11.38 3.63 -7.42
CA ALA A 58 10.87 3.63 -6.06
C ALA A 58 10.92 5.04 -5.46
N LYS A 59 9.79 5.53 -4.97
CA LYS A 59 9.66 6.83 -4.34
C LYS A 59 9.24 6.68 -2.90
N ASN A 60 9.79 7.51 -2.03
CA ASN A 60 9.39 7.58 -0.63
C ASN A 60 8.47 8.75 -0.42
N THR A 61 7.36 8.49 0.25
CA THR A 61 6.42 9.50 0.70
C THR A 61 6.21 9.34 2.19
N ALA A 62 6.35 10.41 2.96
CA ALA A 62 6.15 10.40 4.40
C ALA A 62 4.81 11.03 4.78
N ILE A 63 4.08 10.38 5.65
CA ILE A 63 2.79 10.84 6.19
C ILE A 63 2.91 10.93 7.70
N ASN A 64 2.48 12.06 8.27
CA ASN A 64 2.37 12.21 9.72
C ASN A 64 0.90 12.13 10.14
N TRP A 65 0.55 11.14 10.98
CA TRP A 65 -0.81 10.97 11.45
C TRP A 65 -0.84 10.53 12.91
N ASN A 66 -1.57 11.27 13.76
CA ASN A 66 -1.72 10.99 15.20
C ASN A 66 -0.41 10.70 15.94
N GLY A 67 0.67 11.43 15.61
CA GLY A 67 1.97 11.26 16.24
C GLY A 67 2.80 10.10 15.68
N TYR A 68 2.29 9.39 14.67
CA TYR A 68 3.02 8.38 13.92
C TYR A 68 3.60 8.98 12.63
N HIS A 69 4.77 8.47 12.26
CA HIS A 69 5.43 8.77 11.00
C HIS A 69 5.38 7.53 10.11
N ILE A 70 4.62 7.61 9.03
CA ILE A 70 4.39 6.49 8.10
C ILE A 70 5.16 6.78 6.81
N ASN A 71 6.19 6.00 6.54
CA ASN A 71 6.91 6.02 5.27
C ASN A 71 6.25 5.03 4.30
N ILE A 72 5.81 5.54 3.17
CA ILE A 72 5.27 4.75 2.07
C ILE A 72 6.32 4.71 0.97
N VAL A 73 6.80 3.51 0.66
CA VAL A 73 7.70 3.27 -0.46
C VAL A 73 6.88 2.75 -1.64
N ASP A 74 6.87 3.51 -2.72
CA ASP A 74 6.22 3.08 -3.96
C ASP A 74 7.08 2.04 -4.66
N THR A 75 6.50 0.87 -5.01
CA THR A 75 7.21 -0.20 -5.69
C THR A 75 6.89 -0.19 -7.18
N PRO A 76 7.91 -0.43 -8.06
CA PRO A 76 7.65 -0.72 -9.45
C PRO A 76 6.76 -1.96 -9.57
N GLY A 77 5.71 -1.88 -10.40
CA GLY A 77 4.75 -2.98 -10.58
C GLY A 77 5.21 -4.05 -11.59
N HIS A 78 6.32 -3.85 -12.30
CA HIS A 78 6.73 -4.69 -13.41
C HIS A 78 7.86 -5.65 -13.03
N ALA A 79 7.79 -6.89 -13.53
CA ALA A 79 8.79 -7.94 -13.28
C ALA A 79 10.22 -7.57 -13.76
N ASP A 80 10.34 -6.65 -14.71
CA ASP A 80 11.62 -6.18 -15.22
C ASP A 80 12.46 -5.43 -14.18
N PHE A 81 11.85 -4.98 -13.08
CA PHE A 81 12.50 -4.24 -11.99
C PHE A 81 12.76 -5.11 -10.74
N GLY A 82 13.03 -6.42 -10.93
CA GLY A 82 13.17 -7.37 -9.82
C GLY A 82 14.18 -6.96 -8.75
N GLY A 83 15.32 -6.41 -9.14
CA GLY A 83 16.34 -5.92 -8.19
C GLY A 83 15.88 -4.72 -7.37
N GLU A 84 15.11 -3.81 -7.96
CA GLU A 84 14.51 -2.67 -7.25
C GLU A 84 13.46 -3.15 -6.25
N VAL A 85 12.63 -4.11 -6.64
CA VAL A 85 11.61 -4.72 -5.77
C VAL A 85 12.28 -5.37 -4.55
N GLU A 86 13.32 -6.18 -4.73
CA GLU A 86 14.04 -6.83 -3.62
C GLU A 86 14.65 -5.80 -2.66
N ARG A 87 15.22 -4.74 -3.20
CA ARG A 87 15.76 -3.64 -2.40
C ARG A 87 14.68 -2.96 -1.57
N VAL A 88 13.52 -2.66 -2.15
CA VAL A 88 12.40 -2.06 -1.43
C VAL A 88 11.94 -3.00 -0.31
N MET A 89 11.77 -4.31 -0.59
CA MET A 89 11.32 -5.29 0.41
C MET A 89 12.26 -5.41 1.60
N SER A 90 13.57 -5.14 1.41
CA SER A 90 14.54 -5.13 2.51
C SER A 90 14.49 -3.88 3.39
N MET A 91 13.79 -2.83 2.98
CA MET A 91 13.74 -1.53 3.64
C MET A 91 12.44 -1.27 4.40
N VAL A 92 11.46 -2.17 4.28
CA VAL A 92 10.13 -1.99 4.85
C VAL A 92 9.78 -3.10 5.84
N ASP A 93 8.80 -2.81 6.70
CA ASP A 93 8.37 -3.71 7.77
C ASP A 93 7.06 -4.45 7.44
N SER A 94 6.35 -3.98 6.41
CA SER A 94 5.12 -4.59 5.90
C SER A 94 4.85 -4.12 4.47
N VAL A 95 3.86 -4.75 3.82
CA VAL A 95 3.41 -4.37 2.47
C VAL A 95 1.91 -4.08 2.47
N LEU A 96 1.52 -3.11 1.66
CA LEU A 96 0.13 -2.79 1.38
C LEU A 96 -0.17 -3.23 -0.06
N LEU A 97 -1.01 -4.26 -0.20
CA LEU A 97 -1.46 -4.74 -1.50
C LEU A 97 -2.78 -4.06 -1.87
N LEU A 98 -2.75 -3.22 -2.90
CA LEU A 98 -3.91 -2.51 -3.41
C LEU A 98 -4.50 -3.27 -4.59
N VAL A 99 -5.78 -3.64 -4.49
CA VAL A 99 -6.50 -4.43 -5.50
C VAL A 99 -7.81 -3.73 -5.85
N ASP A 100 -8.13 -3.69 -7.14
CA ASP A 100 -9.41 -3.18 -7.64
C ASP A 100 -10.56 -4.14 -7.31
N ALA A 101 -11.67 -3.63 -6.79
CA ALA A 101 -12.85 -4.42 -6.40
C ALA A 101 -13.60 -5.06 -7.58
N GLN A 102 -13.32 -4.67 -8.82
CA GLN A 102 -13.90 -5.29 -10.03
C GLN A 102 -12.96 -6.32 -10.64
N ASP A 103 -11.67 -5.96 -10.78
CA ASP A 103 -10.69 -6.74 -11.54
C ASP A 103 -10.06 -7.86 -10.69
N GLY A 104 -9.93 -7.62 -9.38
CA GLY A 104 -9.24 -8.54 -8.49
C GLY A 104 -7.71 -8.50 -8.66
N PRO A 105 -6.98 -9.47 -8.09
CA PRO A 105 -5.53 -9.51 -8.17
C PRO A 105 -5.06 -9.84 -9.59
N MET A 106 -4.14 -9.03 -10.11
CA MET A 106 -3.63 -9.14 -11.48
C MET A 106 -2.28 -9.89 -11.52
N PRO A 107 -1.91 -10.54 -12.63
CA PRO A 107 -0.69 -11.36 -12.73
C PRO A 107 0.60 -10.60 -12.37
N GLN A 108 0.67 -9.29 -12.65
CA GLN A 108 1.84 -8.47 -12.39
C GLN A 108 2.12 -8.31 -10.90
N THR A 109 1.08 -8.21 -10.06
CA THR A 109 1.25 -8.09 -8.61
C THR A 109 1.72 -9.40 -7.98
N ARG A 110 1.52 -10.54 -8.66
CA ARG A 110 1.92 -11.86 -8.19
C ARG A 110 3.42 -11.95 -7.90
N PHE A 111 4.26 -11.46 -8.81
CA PHE A 111 5.71 -11.46 -8.65
C PHE A 111 6.14 -10.64 -7.44
N VAL A 112 5.65 -9.41 -7.32
CA VAL A 112 6.03 -8.49 -6.24
C VAL A 112 5.52 -9.02 -4.88
N THR A 113 4.32 -9.56 -4.84
CA THR A 113 3.75 -10.18 -3.63
C THR A 113 4.57 -11.40 -3.19
N LYS A 114 5.00 -12.24 -4.14
CA LYS A 114 5.89 -13.37 -3.84
C LYS A 114 7.19 -12.91 -3.19
N LYS A 115 7.82 -11.86 -3.73
CA LYS A 115 9.04 -11.28 -3.16
C LYS A 115 8.83 -10.73 -1.74
N ALA A 116 7.70 -10.12 -1.48
CA ALA A 116 7.32 -9.68 -0.14
C ALA A 116 7.20 -10.85 0.84
N PHE A 117 6.58 -11.96 0.43
CA PHE A 117 6.44 -13.16 1.26
C PHE A 117 7.78 -13.86 1.50
N GLU A 118 8.64 -13.95 0.48
CA GLU A 118 10.02 -14.46 0.62
C GLU A 118 10.85 -13.63 1.62
N ALA A 119 10.58 -12.33 1.71
CA ALA A 119 11.18 -11.43 2.70
C ALA A 119 10.54 -11.52 4.10
N GLY A 120 9.51 -12.36 4.30
CA GLY A 120 8.81 -12.56 5.57
C GLY A 120 7.85 -11.42 5.94
N LEU A 121 7.50 -10.54 5.00
CA LEU A 121 6.61 -9.42 5.27
C LEU A 121 5.14 -9.86 5.37
N LYS A 122 4.40 -9.25 6.30
CA LYS A 122 2.95 -9.45 6.43
C LYS A 122 2.22 -8.43 5.56
N PRO A 123 1.21 -8.84 4.77
CA PRO A 123 0.45 -7.92 3.95
C PRO A 123 -0.72 -7.29 4.71
N ILE A 124 -1.01 -6.03 4.37
CA ILE A 124 -2.32 -5.41 4.56
C ILE A 124 -2.95 -5.30 3.17
N VAL A 125 -4.16 -5.80 3.02
CA VAL A 125 -4.88 -5.76 1.74
C VAL A 125 -5.83 -4.58 1.72
N VAL A 126 -5.79 -3.78 0.67
CA VAL A 126 -6.76 -2.71 0.43
C VAL A 126 -7.54 -3.02 -0.85
N ILE A 127 -8.82 -3.33 -0.68
CA ILE A 127 -9.75 -3.53 -1.80
C ILE A 127 -10.35 -2.17 -2.14
N ASN A 128 -9.87 -1.58 -3.24
CA ASN A 128 -10.21 -0.22 -3.67
C ASN A 128 -11.34 -0.20 -4.70
N LYS A 129 -11.95 0.96 -4.85
CA LYS A 129 -13.04 1.24 -5.80
C LYS A 129 -14.31 0.45 -5.51
N VAL A 130 -14.60 0.21 -4.22
CA VAL A 130 -15.81 -0.49 -3.78
C VAL A 130 -17.10 0.28 -4.12
N ASP A 131 -16.99 1.58 -4.42
CA ASP A 131 -18.07 2.47 -4.86
C ASP A 131 -18.49 2.26 -6.31
N ARG A 132 -17.69 1.52 -7.11
CA ARG A 132 -17.99 1.35 -8.54
C ARG A 132 -19.13 0.38 -8.78
N PRO A 133 -20.00 0.66 -9.76
CA PRO A 133 -20.97 -0.33 -10.25
C PRO A 133 -20.23 -1.59 -10.72
N GLY A 134 -20.66 -2.76 -10.23
CA GLY A 134 -20.01 -4.04 -10.56
C GLY A 134 -18.82 -4.39 -9.65
N ALA A 135 -18.53 -3.63 -8.61
CA ALA A 135 -17.59 -4.04 -7.57
C ALA A 135 -18.06 -5.33 -6.88
N ARG A 136 -17.12 -6.25 -6.66
CA ARG A 136 -17.33 -7.58 -6.07
C ARG A 136 -16.31 -7.85 -4.96
N PRO A 137 -16.34 -7.05 -3.87
CA PRO A 137 -15.30 -7.09 -2.86
C PRO A 137 -15.11 -8.46 -2.22
N ASP A 138 -16.19 -9.21 -1.96
CA ASP A 138 -16.12 -10.56 -1.38
C ASP A 138 -15.45 -11.56 -2.34
N TRP A 139 -15.80 -11.53 -3.62
CA TRP A 139 -15.16 -12.35 -4.63
C TRP A 139 -13.67 -12.00 -4.78
N VAL A 140 -13.32 -10.71 -4.74
CA VAL A 140 -11.94 -10.26 -4.81
C VAL A 140 -11.15 -10.75 -3.60
N LEU A 141 -11.75 -10.75 -2.41
CA LEU A 141 -11.13 -11.27 -1.19
C LEU A 141 -10.81 -12.76 -1.33
N ASP A 142 -11.75 -13.57 -1.85
CA ASP A 142 -11.52 -14.99 -2.12
C ASP A 142 -10.36 -15.20 -3.11
N GLN A 143 -10.30 -14.40 -4.19
CA GLN A 143 -9.21 -14.47 -5.17
C GLN A 143 -7.85 -14.08 -4.58
N ILE A 144 -7.81 -13.14 -3.63
CA ILE A 144 -6.58 -12.75 -2.93
C ILE A 144 -6.13 -13.89 -2.01
N PHE A 145 -7.05 -14.52 -1.31
CA PHE A 145 -6.75 -15.64 -0.44
C PHE A 145 -6.16 -16.82 -1.25
N ASP A 146 -6.79 -17.18 -2.36
CA ASP A 146 -6.29 -18.20 -3.30
C ASP A 146 -4.90 -17.83 -3.86
N LEU A 147 -4.68 -16.55 -4.17
CA LEU A 147 -3.38 -16.08 -4.64
C LEU A 147 -2.30 -16.27 -3.57
N PHE A 148 -2.56 -15.89 -2.33
CA PHE A 148 -1.60 -15.98 -1.23
C PHE A 148 -1.26 -17.44 -0.90
N ASP A 149 -2.26 -18.31 -0.84
CA ASP A 149 -2.06 -19.76 -0.68
C ASP A 149 -1.19 -20.35 -1.79
N ASN A 150 -1.50 -20.02 -3.05
CA ASN A 150 -0.72 -20.44 -4.23
C ASN A 150 0.71 -19.89 -4.27
N LEU A 151 0.99 -18.78 -3.58
CA LEU A 151 2.34 -18.22 -3.44
C LEU A 151 3.12 -18.84 -2.29
N GLY A 152 2.51 -19.73 -1.50
CA GLY A 152 3.12 -20.36 -0.35
C GLY A 152 3.22 -19.43 0.86
N ALA A 153 2.22 -18.57 1.06
CA ALA A 153 2.12 -17.73 2.25
C ALA A 153 2.11 -18.58 3.53
N THR A 154 2.73 -18.07 4.58
CA THR A 154 2.66 -18.67 5.91
C THR A 154 1.28 -18.44 6.54
N ASP A 155 0.92 -19.20 7.58
CA ASP A 155 -0.33 -19.00 8.32
C ASP A 155 -0.45 -17.55 8.83
N GLU A 156 0.66 -16.94 9.27
CA GLU A 156 0.70 -15.55 9.70
C GLU A 156 0.45 -14.56 8.55
N GLN A 157 0.90 -14.89 7.35
CA GLN A 157 0.66 -14.06 6.14
C GLN A 157 -0.76 -14.25 5.61
N LEU A 158 -1.37 -15.42 5.82
CA LEU A 158 -2.78 -15.70 5.51
C LEU A 158 -3.76 -15.04 6.50
N ASP A 159 -3.31 -14.71 7.72
CA ASP A 159 -4.06 -13.89 8.69
C ASP A 159 -3.85 -12.38 8.40
N PHE A 160 -4.07 -11.98 7.16
CA PHE A 160 -3.92 -10.59 6.73
C PHE A 160 -5.14 -9.73 7.08
N LYS A 161 -4.89 -8.43 7.26
CA LYS A 161 -5.96 -7.44 7.47
C LYS A 161 -6.47 -6.94 6.12
N VAL A 162 -7.79 -6.73 6.07
CA VAL A 162 -8.48 -6.19 4.90
C VAL A 162 -9.07 -4.83 5.25
N VAL A 163 -8.83 -3.86 4.37
CA VAL A 163 -9.46 -2.54 4.39
C VAL A 163 -10.13 -2.33 3.04
N TYR A 164 -11.37 -1.92 3.06
CA TYR A 164 -12.11 -1.52 1.86
C TYR A 164 -11.96 -0.01 1.67
N ALA A 165 -11.81 0.43 0.43
CA ALA A 165 -11.60 1.84 0.14
C ALA A 165 -12.29 2.31 -1.14
N SER A 166 -12.64 3.58 -1.15
CA SER A 166 -12.85 4.37 -2.34
C SER A 166 -11.86 5.54 -2.32
N ALA A 167 -10.68 5.32 -2.91
CA ALA A 167 -9.63 6.32 -2.94
C ALA A 167 -10.09 7.62 -3.62
N LEU A 168 -10.93 7.51 -4.65
CA LEU A 168 -11.49 8.69 -5.33
C LEU A 168 -12.32 9.55 -4.38
N ASN A 169 -13.17 8.93 -3.57
CA ASN A 169 -14.02 9.62 -2.60
C ASN A 169 -13.29 9.93 -1.28
N GLY A 170 -12.10 9.35 -1.06
CA GLY A 170 -11.30 9.57 0.14
C GLY A 170 -11.88 8.93 1.40
N ILE A 171 -12.50 7.76 1.26
CA ILE A 171 -13.14 7.01 2.34
C ILE A 171 -12.61 5.59 2.43
N ALA A 172 -12.56 5.04 3.64
CA ALA A 172 -12.18 3.65 3.91
C ALA A 172 -13.08 3.02 4.98
N GLY A 173 -13.03 1.70 5.11
CA GLY A 173 -13.80 0.96 6.11
C GLY A 173 -13.24 -0.45 6.31
N LEU A 174 -13.58 -1.07 7.43
CA LEU A 174 -13.27 -2.49 7.70
C LEU A 174 -14.37 -3.42 7.17
N ASP A 175 -15.48 -2.84 6.75
CA ASP A 175 -16.61 -3.51 6.10
C ASP A 175 -17.05 -2.64 4.92
N HIS A 176 -17.16 -3.24 3.73
CA HIS A 176 -17.53 -2.51 2.51
C HIS A 176 -18.98 -1.99 2.51
N THR A 177 -19.82 -2.49 3.42
CA THR A 177 -21.19 -2.01 3.63
C THR A 177 -21.28 -0.90 4.67
N ALA A 178 -20.21 -0.66 5.44
CA ALA A 178 -20.14 0.33 6.52
C ALA A 178 -18.83 1.14 6.43
N MET A 179 -18.72 1.95 5.38
CA MET A 179 -17.57 2.82 5.14
C MET A 179 -17.57 4.01 6.10
N ALA A 180 -16.38 4.42 6.56
CA ALA A 180 -16.20 5.67 7.29
C ALA A 180 -16.27 6.89 6.35
N GLU A 181 -16.27 8.08 6.92
CA GLU A 181 -16.33 9.35 6.16
C GLU A 181 -14.96 9.79 5.62
N ASP A 182 -13.87 9.12 6.04
CA ASP A 182 -12.49 9.45 5.69
C ASP A 182 -11.60 8.18 5.63
N MET A 183 -10.27 8.38 5.50
CA MET A 183 -9.27 7.30 5.45
C MET A 183 -8.80 6.82 6.85
N THR A 184 -9.38 7.28 7.93
CA THR A 184 -8.98 6.89 9.32
C THR A 184 -8.89 5.37 9.50
N PRO A 185 -9.80 4.52 9.01
CA PRO A 185 -9.67 3.07 9.14
C PRO A 185 -8.40 2.50 8.51
N LEU A 186 -7.93 3.07 7.41
CA LEU A 186 -6.69 2.65 6.77
C LEU A 186 -5.46 3.07 7.58
N TYR A 187 -5.38 4.32 8.05
CA TYR A 187 -4.29 4.75 8.93
C TYR A 187 -4.21 3.89 10.19
N GLN A 188 -5.35 3.65 10.83
CA GLN A 188 -5.41 2.84 12.04
C GLN A 188 -4.95 1.41 11.77
N SER A 189 -5.38 0.80 10.66
CA SER A 189 -4.94 -0.54 10.25
C SER A 189 -3.43 -0.60 10.02
N ILE A 190 -2.83 0.42 9.44
CA ILE A 190 -1.37 0.50 9.27
C ILE A 190 -0.68 0.56 10.64
N ILE A 191 -1.13 1.43 11.53
CA ILE A 191 -0.51 1.62 12.86
C ILE A 191 -0.60 0.34 13.69
N ASP A 192 -1.74 -0.34 13.67
CA ASP A 192 -2.01 -1.50 14.52
C ASP A 192 -1.31 -2.78 14.01
N ASN A 193 -1.08 -2.90 12.70
CA ASN A 193 -0.63 -4.15 12.09
C ASN A 193 0.80 -4.10 11.52
N VAL A 194 1.35 -2.91 11.26
CA VAL A 194 2.74 -2.78 10.83
C VAL A 194 3.63 -2.67 12.07
N PRO A 195 4.64 -3.53 12.24
CA PRO A 195 5.57 -3.42 13.37
C PRO A 195 6.41 -2.15 13.25
N ALA A 196 6.91 -1.65 14.38
CA ALA A 196 7.96 -0.65 14.36
C ALA A 196 9.27 -1.27 13.83
N PRO A 197 10.14 -0.50 13.17
CA PRO A 197 11.41 -1.01 12.67
C PRO A 197 12.24 -1.63 13.79
N SER A 198 12.80 -2.82 13.55
CA SER A 198 13.75 -3.42 14.46
C SER A 198 15.12 -2.75 14.26
N VAL A 199 15.64 -2.11 15.29
CA VAL A 199 16.95 -1.48 15.25
C VAL A 199 17.83 -2.03 16.38
N ASP A 200 19.06 -2.39 16.05
CA ASP A 200 20.09 -2.66 17.04
C ASP A 200 20.69 -1.32 17.51
N ARG A 201 20.31 -0.90 18.73
CA ARG A 201 20.77 0.37 19.30
C ARG A 201 22.23 0.32 19.77
N ASP A 202 22.75 -0.88 19.99
CA ASP A 202 24.11 -1.13 20.50
C ASP A 202 25.05 -1.59 19.38
N GLY A 203 24.54 -1.75 18.15
CA GLY A 203 25.30 -2.11 16.97
C GLY A 203 26.28 -1.00 16.54
N PRO A 204 27.42 -1.36 15.94
CA PRO A 204 28.35 -0.36 15.41
C PRO A 204 27.68 0.44 14.29
N PHE A 205 27.95 1.73 14.25
CA PHE A 205 27.52 2.61 13.16
C PHE A 205 28.13 2.12 11.84
N GLN A 206 27.26 1.82 10.86
CA GLN A 206 27.65 1.40 9.51
C GLN A 206 27.54 2.55 8.52
#